data_cd99fe2dbaf691bfcf3420185e58d1d7
#
_entry.id   cd99fe2dbaf691bfcf3420185e58d1d7
#
_cell.length_a   1.000
_cell.length_b   1.000
_cell.length_c   1.000
_cell.angle_alpha   90.00
_cell.angle_beta   90.00
_cell.angle_gamma   90.00
#
_symmetry.space_group_name_H-M   'P 1'
#
loop_
_entity.id
_entity.type
_entity.pdbx_description
1 polymer ?
#
loop_
_entity_poly.entity_id
_entity_poly.type
_entity_poly.pdbx_seq_one_letter_code
_entity_poly.pdbx_strand_id
1 'polypeptide(L)'
;MRRFAPYTVGSGIPQVIASIALPYGRTKKRAVGFRETLYKVPLTFLGMLCGASIGREGPSVQVGAAVMASWGRWCKKRNLAFTGLQDNDLLAAGAAGGLAAAFNAPLAGVIFAIEELGRDVMLRWERQIFIGILAAGFAQVAIMGNHPYFSNFYAYGTEVKHLWLWVLAVALVCGVMGGLFSRLLFKGVGWVIPSAGWKAWVQRRPILLAGLMGLLLAAVGTISGGDSYGTGAVQVLEALHNQYHAPLGMSLWKWLATIFSYWAGIPGGIFTPCLTIGAMIGHDLAQLAGLGLGGNVLVLLGMVAFLSGATQSPLTASVVVMEMTGSQQMLVWMLMGGLVATAVSRQFSPKPFYHAAAARFRQQVAEECKAGK
;
A
#
# COMPACT_ATOMS: atom_id res chain seq x y z
N MET A 1 7.72 -15.82 13.36
CA MET A 1 7.48 -15.60 11.94
C MET A 1 8.39 -16.44 11.05
N ARG A 2 9.71 -16.20 11.01
CA ARG A 2 10.63 -16.90 10.06
C ARG A 2 10.55 -18.42 10.10
N ARG A 3 10.21 -19.02 11.25
CA ARG A 3 10.13 -20.48 11.43
C ARG A 3 8.77 -21.08 11.02
N PHE A 4 7.66 -20.37 11.28
CA PHE A 4 6.30 -20.92 11.09
C PHE A 4 5.58 -20.38 9.86
N ALA A 5 5.85 -19.10 9.50
CA ALA A 5 5.18 -18.42 8.41
C ALA A 5 6.15 -17.40 7.73
N PRO A 6 7.17 -17.89 6.99
CA PRO A 6 8.23 -17.07 6.41
C PRO A 6 7.72 -16.06 5.36
N TYR A 7 6.59 -16.33 4.72
CA TYR A 7 6.02 -15.50 3.65
C TYR A 7 5.00 -14.47 4.13
N THR A 8 4.83 -14.31 5.46
CA THR A 8 3.95 -13.29 6.05
C THR A 8 4.60 -11.91 6.18
N VAL A 9 5.92 -11.81 6.12
CA VAL A 9 6.68 -10.55 6.30
C VAL A 9 6.30 -9.54 5.21
N GLY A 10 6.14 -8.26 5.61
CA GLY A 10 5.85 -7.15 4.71
C GLY A 10 4.40 -7.07 4.25
N SER A 11 4.17 -6.33 3.14
CA SER A 11 2.83 -5.92 2.71
C SER A 11 1.90 -7.10 2.32
N GLY A 12 2.36 -8.03 1.51
CA GLY A 12 1.51 -9.06 0.89
C GLY A 12 1.30 -8.84 -0.61
N ILE A 13 1.23 -7.59 -1.06
CA ILE A 13 1.12 -7.26 -2.48
C ILE A 13 2.31 -7.82 -3.29
N PRO A 14 3.59 -7.63 -2.88
CA PRO A 14 4.73 -8.23 -3.58
C PRO A 14 4.66 -9.75 -3.66
N GLN A 15 4.16 -10.43 -2.62
CA GLN A 15 4.02 -11.87 -2.61
C GLN A 15 2.98 -12.34 -3.63
N VAL A 16 1.87 -11.60 -3.77
CA VAL A 16 0.84 -11.90 -4.79
C VAL A 16 1.39 -11.68 -6.19
N ILE A 17 2.00 -10.52 -6.47
CA ILE A 17 2.63 -10.21 -7.78
C ILE A 17 3.67 -11.29 -8.14
N ALA A 18 4.54 -11.65 -7.20
CA ALA A 18 5.52 -12.70 -7.40
C ALA A 18 4.86 -14.05 -7.69
N SER A 19 3.77 -14.38 -6.99
CA SER A 19 3.07 -15.65 -7.15
C SER A 19 2.34 -15.75 -8.49
N ILE A 20 1.80 -14.66 -9.01
CA ILE A 20 1.21 -14.61 -10.36
C ILE A 20 2.28 -14.93 -11.41
N ALA A 21 3.50 -14.39 -11.26
CA ALA A 21 4.61 -14.60 -12.20
C ALA A 21 5.35 -15.94 -12.03
N LEU A 22 5.17 -16.65 -10.90
CA LEU A 22 5.81 -17.94 -10.67
C LEU A 22 5.09 -19.08 -11.42
N PRO A 23 5.84 -20.07 -11.94
CA PRO A 23 5.25 -21.29 -12.48
C PRO A 23 4.47 -22.05 -11.40
N TYR A 24 3.49 -22.84 -11.83
CA TYR A 24 2.70 -23.65 -10.90
C TYR A 24 3.59 -24.66 -10.14
N GLY A 25 3.52 -24.65 -8.81
CA GLY A 25 4.35 -25.50 -7.97
C GLY A 25 4.07 -25.34 -6.47
N ARG A 26 4.82 -26.09 -5.65
CA ARG A 26 4.69 -26.06 -4.18
C ARG A 26 4.92 -24.64 -3.62
N THR A 27 5.87 -23.92 -4.15
CA THR A 27 6.27 -22.59 -3.69
C THR A 27 5.20 -21.55 -3.94
N LYS A 28 4.57 -21.55 -5.13
CA LYS A 28 3.42 -20.69 -5.45
C LYS A 28 2.26 -20.95 -4.50
N LYS A 29 1.95 -22.24 -4.25
CA LYS A 29 0.88 -22.62 -3.31
C LYS A 29 1.16 -22.18 -1.88
N ARG A 30 2.44 -22.18 -1.47
CA ARG A 30 2.85 -21.77 -0.12
C ARG A 30 2.86 -20.25 0.05
N ALA A 31 3.36 -19.49 -0.92
CA ALA A 31 3.48 -18.03 -0.86
C ALA A 31 2.12 -17.31 -0.68
N VAL A 32 1.06 -17.87 -1.30
CA VAL A 32 -0.34 -17.39 -1.18
C VAL A 32 -1.24 -18.49 -0.62
N GLY A 33 -0.72 -19.28 0.31
CA GLY A 33 -1.48 -20.35 0.96
C GLY A 33 -2.37 -19.84 2.07
N PHE A 34 -3.49 -20.52 2.30
CA PHE A 34 -4.41 -20.18 3.38
C PHE A 34 -3.74 -20.17 4.77
N ARG A 35 -2.76 -21.03 5.00
CA ARG A 35 -1.98 -21.09 6.25
C ARG A 35 -1.19 -19.79 6.50
N GLU A 36 -0.48 -19.28 5.48
CA GLU A 36 0.28 -18.02 5.61
C GLU A 36 -0.65 -16.84 5.88
N THR A 37 -1.82 -16.83 5.24
CA THR A 37 -2.88 -15.84 5.45
C THR A 37 -3.41 -15.86 6.88
N LEU A 38 -3.64 -17.05 7.44
CA LEU A 38 -4.13 -17.22 8.81
C LEU A 38 -3.16 -16.64 9.86
N TYR A 39 -1.86 -16.75 9.63
CA TYR A 39 -0.84 -16.12 10.50
C TYR A 39 -0.71 -14.62 10.26
N LYS A 40 -0.90 -14.16 9.02
CA LYS A 40 -0.73 -12.75 8.67
C LYS A 40 -1.73 -11.84 9.38
N VAL A 41 -3.00 -12.23 9.43
CA VAL A 41 -4.06 -11.43 10.04
C VAL A 41 -3.76 -11.09 11.51
N PRO A 42 -3.57 -12.06 12.43
CA PRO A 42 -3.28 -11.76 13.84
C PRO A 42 -1.95 -11.04 14.03
N LEU A 43 -0.92 -11.34 13.22
CA LEU A 43 0.37 -10.68 13.33
C LEU A 43 0.32 -9.21 12.89
N THR A 44 -0.46 -8.88 11.84
CA THR A 44 -0.72 -7.49 11.45
C THR A 44 -1.49 -6.75 12.53
N PHE A 45 -2.52 -7.38 13.09
CA PHE A 45 -3.32 -6.81 14.18
C PHE A 45 -2.46 -6.52 15.41
N LEU A 46 -1.63 -7.47 15.85
CA LEU A 46 -0.68 -7.25 16.95
C LEU A 46 0.32 -6.13 16.65
N GLY A 47 0.84 -6.06 15.41
CA GLY A 47 1.71 -4.96 14.99
C GLY A 47 1.03 -3.60 15.13
N MET A 48 -0.23 -3.48 14.72
CA MET A 48 -1.01 -2.25 14.85
C MET A 48 -1.28 -1.90 16.31
N LEU A 49 -1.63 -2.88 17.16
CA LEU A 49 -1.81 -2.69 18.60
C LEU A 49 -0.53 -2.19 19.29
N CYS A 50 0.64 -2.64 18.83
CA CYS A 50 1.95 -2.17 19.32
C CYS A 50 2.38 -0.82 18.70
N GLY A 51 1.49 -0.09 18.04
CA GLY A 51 1.76 1.25 17.50
C GLY A 51 2.50 1.27 16.17
N ALA A 52 2.71 0.13 15.49
CA ALA A 52 3.39 0.12 14.21
C ALA A 52 2.62 0.94 13.15
N SER A 53 3.34 1.80 12.41
CA SER A 53 2.79 2.57 11.30
C SER A 53 2.68 1.69 10.06
N ILE A 54 1.61 0.91 10.00
CA ILE A 54 1.31 -0.07 8.93
C ILE A 54 -0.18 -0.04 8.58
N GLY A 55 -0.50 -0.45 7.34
CA GLY A 55 -1.87 -0.59 6.84
C GLY A 55 -2.33 -2.04 6.78
N ARG A 56 -3.63 -2.23 6.67
CA ARG A 56 -4.31 -3.53 6.54
C ARG A 56 -4.53 -3.98 5.10
N GLU A 57 -4.37 -3.10 4.14
CA GLU A 57 -4.77 -3.31 2.74
C GLU A 57 -3.90 -4.36 2.04
N GLY A 58 -2.58 -4.30 2.24
CA GLY A 58 -1.67 -5.33 1.72
C GLY A 58 -1.99 -6.74 2.23
N PRO A 59 -2.19 -6.93 3.53
CA PRO A 59 -2.75 -8.17 4.07
C PRO A 59 -4.07 -8.57 3.45
N SER A 60 -5.03 -7.65 3.26
CA SER A 60 -6.34 -7.93 2.64
C SER A 60 -6.20 -8.41 1.19
N VAL A 61 -5.29 -7.81 0.41
CA VAL A 61 -4.94 -8.26 -0.95
C VAL A 61 -4.43 -9.71 -0.94
N GLN A 62 -3.55 -10.06 -0.01
CA GLN A 62 -3.01 -11.42 0.09
C GLN A 62 -4.07 -12.42 0.58
N VAL A 63 -4.93 -12.02 1.52
CA VAL A 63 -6.07 -12.83 2.00
C VAL A 63 -7.03 -13.11 0.86
N GLY A 64 -7.46 -12.08 0.13
CA GLY A 64 -8.36 -12.21 -1.02
C GLY A 64 -7.80 -13.16 -2.09
N ALA A 65 -6.51 -13.00 -2.44
CA ALA A 65 -5.82 -13.89 -3.36
C ALA A 65 -5.81 -15.35 -2.88
N ALA A 66 -5.49 -15.57 -1.61
CA ALA A 66 -5.41 -16.92 -1.03
C ALA A 66 -6.77 -17.61 -0.96
N VAL A 67 -7.81 -16.88 -0.56
CA VAL A 67 -9.18 -17.40 -0.48
C VAL A 67 -9.67 -17.77 -1.87
N MET A 68 -9.59 -16.84 -2.83
CA MET A 68 -10.10 -17.05 -4.19
C MET A 68 -9.36 -18.20 -4.90
N ALA A 69 -8.03 -18.26 -4.80
CA ALA A 69 -7.26 -19.35 -5.37
C ALA A 69 -7.55 -20.71 -4.70
N SER A 70 -7.79 -20.72 -3.39
CA SER A 70 -8.10 -21.97 -2.67
C SER A 70 -9.51 -22.47 -3.01
N TRP A 71 -10.48 -21.57 -3.02
CA TRP A 71 -11.85 -21.86 -3.42
C TRP A 71 -11.94 -22.31 -4.87
N GLY A 72 -11.29 -21.58 -5.80
CA GLY A 72 -11.28 -21.94 -7.21
C GLY A 72 -10.66 -23.31 -7.47
N ARG A 73 -9.56 -23.67 -6.78
CA ARG A 73 -8.98 -25.03 -6.86
C ARG A 73 -9.92 -26.11 -6.33
N TRP A 74 -10.65 -25.82 -5.25
CA TRP A 74 -11.65 -26.73 -4.69
C TRP A 74 -12.81 -26.97 -5.68
N CYS A 75 -13.35 -25.89 -6.28
CA CYS A 75 -14.39 -25.97 -7.29
C CYS A 75 -13.93 -26.75 -8.53
N LYS A 76 -12.72 -26.46 -9.05
CA LYS A 76 -12.13 -27.17 -10.20
C LYS A 76 -12.03 -28.67 -9.96
N LYS A 77 -11.59 -29.10 -8.77
CA LYS A 77 -11.50 -30.52 -8.40
C LYS A 77 -12.85 -31.23 -8.41
N ARG A 78 -13.93 -30.49 -8.23
CA ARG A 78 -15.31 -31.01 -8.21
C ARG A 78 -16.09 -30.73 -9.50
N ASN A 79 -15.43 -30.17 -10.52
CA ASN A 79 -16.04 -29.75 -11.78
C ASN A 79 -17.26 -28.83 -11.60
N LEU A 80 -17.27 -27.98 -10.53
CA LEU A 80 -18.38 -27.11 -10.22
C LEU A 80 -18.32 -25.77 -10.97
N ALA A 81 -17.13 -25.13 -10.96
CA ALA A 81 -16.94 -23.81 -11.55
C ALA A 81 -15.45 -23.53 -11.82
N PHE A 82 -15.16 -22.40 -12.48
CA PHE A 82 -13.81 -21.90 -12.78
C PHE A 82 -12.95 -22.83 -13.65
N THR A 83 -13.58 -23.75 -14.39
CA THR A 83 -12.85 -24.74 -15.20
C THR A 83 -12.01 -24.12 -16.32
N GLY A 84 -12.46 -22.97 -16.88
CA GLY A 84 -11.75 -22.21 -17.91
C GLY A 84 -10.70 -21.22 -17.40
N LEU A 85 -10.71 -20.86 -16.11
CA LEU A 85 -9.81 -19.87 -15.54
C LEU A 85 -8.49 -20.48 -15.07
N GLN A 86 -7.39 -19.77 -15.29
CA GLN A 86 -6.09 -20.14 -14.74
C GLN A 86 -6.00 -19.76 -13.25
N ASP A 87 -5.06 -20.39 -12.52
CA ASP A 87 -4.80 -20.03 -11.11
C ASP A 87 -4.31 -18.58 -10.95
N ASN A 88 -3.65 -18.03 -11.99
CA ASN A 88 -3.21 -16.63 -12.00
C ASN A 88 -4.39 -15.67 -12.04
N ASP A 89 -5.43 -16.00 -12.83
CA ASP A 89 -6.63 -15.17 -12.96
C ASP A 89 -7.41 -15.15 -11.63
N LEU A 90 -7.49 -16.29 -10.97
CA LEU A 90 -8.11 -16.41 -9.64
C LEU A 90 -7.33 -15.62 -8.57
N LEU A 91 -5.98 -15.68 -8.61
CA LEU A 91 -5.14 -14.90 -7.71
C LEU A 91 -5.33 -13.40 -7.93
N ALA A 92 -5.35 -12.95 -9.19
CA ALA A 92 -5.52 -11.55 -9.54
C ALA A 92 -6.93 -11.04 -9.15
N ALA A 93 -7.97 -11.79 -9.46
CA ALA A 93 -9.35 -11.44 -9.09
C ALA A 93 -9.53 -11.34 -7.57
N GLY A 94 -9.00 -12.33 -6.82
CA GLY A 94 -9.05 -12.31 -5.36
C GLY A 94 -8.24 -11.20 -4.73
N ALA A 95 -7.05 -10.91 -5.27
CA ALA A 95 -6.20 -9.80 -4.81
C ALA A 95 -6.87 -8.44 -4.99
N ALA A 96 -7.39 -8.21 -6.19
CA ALA A 96 -8.06 -6.97 -6.53
C ALA A 96 -9.41 -6.81 -5.78
N GLY A 97 -10.16 -7.90 -5.62
CA GLY A 97 -11.35 -7.92 -4.77
C GLY A 97 -11.02 -7.63 -3.30
N GLY A 98 -9.88 -8.12 -2.79
CA GLY A 98 -9.40 -7.81 -1.46
C GLY A 98 -9.05 -6.33 -1.26
N LEU A 99 -8.50 -5.66 -2.29
CA LEU A 99 -8.29 -4.21 -2.27
C LEU A 99 -9.61 -3.44 -2.31
N ALA A 100 -10.51 -3.83 -3.24
CA ALA A 100 -11.84 -3.24 -3.37
C ALA A 100 -12.61 -3.26 -2.03
N ALA A 101 -12.59 -4.41 -1.35
CA ALA A 101 -13.23 -4.56 -0.06
C ALA A 101 -12.54 -3.76 1.06
N ALA A 102 -11.20 -3.64 1.05
CA ALA A 102 -10.47 -2.93 2.09
C ALA A 102 -10.77 -1.43 2.11
N PHE A 103 -11.08 -0.83 0.97
CA PHE A 103 -11.31 0.61 0.80
C PHE A 103 -12.77 0.98 0.49
N ASN A 104 -13.67 0.01 0.40
CA ASN A 104 -15.04 0.21 -0.12
C ASN A 104 -15.02 0.89 -1.51
N ALA A 105 -14.11 0.43 -2.37
CA ALA A 105 -13.77 1.05 -3.65
C ALA A 105 -13.68 0.01 -4.78
N PRO A 106 -14.83 -0.38 -5.36
CA PRO A 106 -14.90 -1.44 -6.38
C PRO A 106 -14.11 -1.12 -7.66
N LEU A 107 -14.20 0.12 -8.17
CA LEU A 107 -13.49 0.54 -9.38
C LEU A 107 -11.98 0.58 -9.16
N ALA A 108 -11.56 1.01 -7.97
CA ALA A 108 -10.15 1.01 -7.60
C ALA A 108 -9.55 -0.41 -7.64
N GLY A 109 -10.32 -1.43 -7.25
CA GLY A 109 -9.91 -2.83 -7.38
C GLY A 109 -9.65 -3.22 -8.84
N VAL A 110 -10.52 -2.82 -9.76
CA VAL A 110 -10.35 -3.06 -11.20
C VAL A 110 -9.09 -2.38 -11.73
N ILE A 111 -8.90 -1.10 -11.43
CA ILE A 111 -7.73 -0.34 -11.89
C ILE A 111 -6.43 -0.91 -11.30
N PHE A 112 -6.43 -1.29 -10.02
CA PHE A 112 -5.31 -1.96 -9.38
C PHE A 112 -4.94 -3.29 -10.07
N ALA A 113 -5.94 -4.06 -10.46
CA ALA A 113 -5.69 -5.29 -11.22
C ALA A 113 -4.96 -5.00 -12.53
N ILE A 114 -5.40 -3.99 -13.28
CA ILE A 114 -4.82 -3.61 -14.57
C ILE A 114 -3.43 -3.01 -14.42
N GLU A 115 -3.29 -1.99 -13.55
CA GLU A 115 -2.06 -1.19 -13.45
C GLU A 115 -0.96 -1.89 -12.66
N GLU A 116 -1.31 -2.61 -11.58
CA GLU A 116 -0.32 -3.18 -10.67
C GLU A 116 -0.14 -4.69 -10.88
N LEU A 117 -1.21 -5.47 -10.94
CA LEU A 117 -1.08 -6.93 -11.07
C LEU A 117 -0.80 -7.37 -12.52
N GLY A 118 -1.30 -6.64 -13.50
CA GLY A 118 -1.14 -6.94 -14.93
C GLY A 118 0.18 -6.48 -15.54
N ARG A 119 0.99 -5.68 -14.84
CA ARG A 119 2.16 -4.99 -15.40
C ARG A 119 3.26 -5.92 -15.92
N ASP A 120 3.57 -7.00 -15.20
CA ASP A 120 4.68 -7.93 -15.52
C ASP A 120 4.18 -9.27 -16.11
N VAL A 121 2.90 -9.48 -16.19
CA VAL A 121 2.31 -10.77 -16.60
C VAL A 121 1.14 -10.52 -17.53
N MET A 122 1.11 -11.23 -18.65
CA MET A 122 -0.06 -11.27 -19.51
C MET A 122 -1.19 -12.02 -18.78
N LEU A 123 -1.99 -11.29 -18.01
CA LEU A 123 -3.25 -11.81 -17.47
C LEU A 123 -4.26 -11.87 -18.61
N ARG A 124 -5.02 -12.94 -18.66
CA ARG A 124 -6.20 -13.01 -19.52
C ARG A 124 -7.30 -12.17 -18.86
N TRP A 125 -7.51 -10.96 -19.39
CA TRP A 125 -8.56 -10.05 -18.89
C TRP A 125 -9.95 -10.55 -19.31
N GLU A 126 -10.32 -11.71 -18.79
CA GLU A 126 -11.64 -12.29 -19.04
C GLU A 126 -12.71 -11.54 -18.21
N ARG A 127 -13.88 -11.39 -18.80
CA ARG A 127 -15.05 -10.76 -18.13
C ARG A 127 -15.30 -11.30 -16.73
N GLN A 128 -15.02 -12.58 -16.50
CA GLN A 128 -15.19 -13.26 -15.21
C GLN A 128 -14.30 -12.69 -14.10
N ILE A 129 -13.11 -12.21 -14.42
CA ILE A 129 -12.20 -11.56 -13.46
C ILE A 129 -12.82 -10.25 -12.96
N PHE A 130 -13.31 -9.42 -13.88
CA PHE A 130 -13.97 -8.16 -13.53
C PHE A 130 -15.25 -8.40 -12.70
N ILE A 131 -16.07 -9.39 -13.09
CA ILE A 131 -17.26 -9.78 -12.32
C ILE A 131 -16.85 -10.19 -10.88
N GLY A 132 -15.78 -10.96 -10.72
CA GLY A 132 -15.28 -11.38 -9.41
C GLY A 132 -14.82 -10.20 -8.55
N ILE A 133 -14.12 -9.22 -9.14
CA ILE A 133 -13.66 -8.01 -8.43
C ILE A 133 -14.87 -7.16 -8.00
N LEU A 134 -15.80 -6.91 -8.92
CA LEU A 134 -17.00 -6.12 -8.65
C LEU A 134 -17.91 -6.81 -7.63
N ALA A 135 -18.06 -8.13 -7.72
CA ALA A 135 -18.83 -8.89 -6.73
C ALA A 135 -18.27 -8.76 -5.31
N ALA A 136 -16.95 -8.76 -5.16
CA ALA A 136 -16.30 -8.52 -3.86
C ALA A 136 -16.58 -7.10 -3.34
N GLY A 137 -16.50 -6.09 -4.21
CA GLY A 137 -16.84 -4.71 -3.88
C GLY A 137 -18.32 -4.54 -3.51
N PHE A 138 -19.23 -5.13 -4.29
CA PHE A 138 -20.67 -5.09 -3.97
C PHE A 138 -21.02 -5.82 -2.68
N ALA A 139 -20.37 -6.95 -2.40
CA ALA A 139 -20.54 -7.64 -1.12
C ALA A 139 -20.09 -6.74 0.06
N GLN A 140 -18.99 -6.01 -0.10
CA GLN A 140 -18.53 -5.02 0.89
C GLN A 140 -19.57 -3.92 1.09
N VAL A 141 -20.07 -3.32 0.01
CA VAL A 141 -21.12 -2.29 0.05
C VAL A 141 -22.40 -2.81 0.71
N ALA A 142 -22.80 -4.05 0.42
CA ALA A 142 -23.99 -4.67 1.02
C ALA A 142 -23.85 -4.88 2.53
N ILE A 143 -22.63 -5.15 3.04
CA ILE A 143 -22.38 -5.40 4.46
C ILE A 143 -22.14 -4.10 5.23
N MET A 144 -21.32 -3.20 4.67
CA MET A 144 -20.85 -2.00 5.36
C MET A 144 -21.61 -0.73 4.98
N GLY A 145 -22.46 -0.79 3.94
CA GLY A 145 -23.17 0.36 3.42
C GLY A 145 -22.46 1.06 2.25
N ASN A 146 -23.23 1.81 1.46
CA ASN A 146 -22.73 2.56 0.31
C ASN A 146 -22.32 3.98 0.74
N HIS A 147 -21.23 4.09 1.44
CA HIS A 147 -20.65 5.38 1.80
C HIS A 147 -19.13 5.35 1.59
N PRO A 148 -18.51 6.48 1.18
CA PRO A 148 -17.07 6.58 1.05
C PRO A 148 -16.36 6.27 2.38
N TYR A 149 -15.12 5.77 2.30
CA TYR A 149 -14.31 5.47 3.48
C TYR A 149 -14.03 6.72 4.34
N PHE A 150 -13.76 7.85 3.67
CA PHE A 150 -13.69 9.18 4.25
C PHE A 150 -14.92 9.96 3.78
N SER A 151 -16.01 9.90 4.54
CA SER A 151 -17.27 10.53 4.19
C SER A 151 -17.39 11.96 4.77
N ASN A 152 -18.41 12.68 4.29
CA ASN A 152 -18.88 13.96 4.86
C ASN A 152 -17.90 15.12 4.76
N PHE A 153 -17.03 15.18 3.77
CA PHE A 153 -16.27 16.37 3.48
C PHE A 153 -16.53 16.88 2.05
N TYR A 154 -16.24 18.14 1.83
CA TYR A 154 -16.33 18.78 0.51
C TYR A 154 -14.97 19.34 0.12
N ALA A 155 -14.52 19.04 -1.10
CA ALA A 155 -13.27 19.57 -1.64
C ALA A 155 -13.49 21.00 -2.19
N TYR A 156 -12.96 21.99 -1.52
CA TYR A 156 -13.08 23.42 -1.89
C TYR A 156 -12.14 23.83 -3.02
N GLY A 157 -12.08 23.03 -4.09
CA GLY A 157 -11.15 23.26 -5.21
C GLY A 157 -11.34 24.59 -5.96
N THR A 158 -12.58 25.10 -6.01
CA THR A 158 -12.91 26.39 -6.63
C THR A 158 -12.39 27.60 -5.85
N GLU A 159 -12.11 27.44 -4.55
CA GLU A 159 -11.59 28.50 -3.69
C GLU A 159 -10.07 28.64 -3.76
N VAL A 160 -9.38 27.66 -4.32
CA VAL A 160 -7.92 27.66 -4.42
C VAL A 160 -7.47 28.36 -5.70
N LYS A 161 -6.99 29.60 -5.56
CA LYS A 161 -6.41 30.35 -6.68
C LYS A 161 -5.20 29.63 -7.26
N HIS A 162 -5.13 29.59 -8.59
CA HIS A 162 -4.03 28.93 -9.31
C HIS A 162 -3.81 27.46 -8.90
N LEU A 163 -4.88 26.68 -8.76
CA LEU A 163 -4.86 25.28 -8.33
C LEU A 163 -3.79 24.44 -9.05
N TRP A 164 -3.55 24.68 -10.34
CA TRP A 164 -2.53 23.97 -11.12
C TRP A 164 -1.11 24.12 -10.57
N LEU A 165 -0.75 25.31 -10.00
CA LEU A 165 0.55 25.52 -9.34
C LEU A 165 0.67 24.67 -8.08
N TRP A 166 -0.40 24.59 -7.29
CA TRP A 166 -0.44 23.76 -6.09
C TRP A 166 -0.39 22.27 -6.40
N VAL A 167 -1.05 21.83 -7.47
CA VAL A 167 -0.92 20.47 -7.98
C VAL A 167 0.54 20.14 -8.29
N LEU A 168 1.25 21.03 -8.99
CA LEU A 168 2.66 20.86 -9.29
C LEU A 168 3.53 20.87 -8.04
N ALA A 169 3.33 21.81 -7.12
CA ALA A 169 4.10 21.92 -5.89
C ALA A 169 3.96 20.66 -5.01
N VAL A 170 2.72 20.22 -4.77
CA VAL A 170 2.43 18.99 -4.02
C VAL A 170 3.04 17.78 -4.73
N ALA A 171 2.87 17.68 -6.05
CA ALA A 171 3.39 16.55 -6.82
C ALA A 171 4.93 16.48 -6.82
N LEU A 172 5.62 17.60 -6.87
CA LEU A 172 7.09 17.66 -6.78
C LEU A 172 7.58 17.20 -5.41
N VAL A 173 7.03 17.77 -4.32
CA VAL A 173 7.42 17.39 -2.95
C VAL A 173 7.11 15.92 -2.69
N CYS A 174 5.89 15.48 -2.99
CA CYS A 174 5.47 14.09 -2.79
C CYS A 174 6.24 13.12 -3.71
N GLY A 175 6.58 13.52 -4.92
CA GLY A 175 7.37 12.71 -5.86
C GLY A 175 8.78 12.45 -5.35
N VAL A 176 9.46 13.48 -4.83
CA VAL A 176 10.79 13.36 -4.21
C VAL A 176 10.72 12.50 -2.96
N MET A 177 9.84 12.85 -2.02
CA MET A 177 9.68 12.13 -0.76
C MET A 177 9.23 10.68 -0.95
N GLY A 178 8.30 10.43 -1.89
CA GLY A 178 7.83 9.08 -2.24
C GLY A 178 8.90 8.24 -2.93
N GLY A 179 9.70 8.83 -3.82
CA GLY A 179 10.83 8.16 -4.46
C GLY A 179 11.93 7.79 -3.47
N LEU A 180 12.28 8.69 -2.56
CA LEU A 180 13.23 8.43 -1.47
C LEU A 180 12.68 7.35 -0.51
N PHE A 181 11.41 7.42 -0.17
CA PHE A 181 10.71 6.42 0.64
C PHE A 181 10.82 5.03 0.03
N SER A 182 10.44 4.89 -1.23
CA SER A 182 10.52 3.64 -1.97
C SER A 182 11.96 3.09 -2.01
N ARG A 183 12.94 3.95 -2.27
CA ARG A 183 14.36 3.59 -2.27
C ARG A 183 14.86 3.11 -0.91
N LEU A 184 14.47 3.77 0.19
CA LEU A 184 14.84 3.40 1.55
C LEU A 184 14.19 2.07 1.95
N LEU A 185 12.91 1.87 1.67
CA LEU A 185 12.23 0.62 1.94
C LEU A 185 12.87 -0.55 1.18
N PHE A 186 13.20 -0.36 -0.09
CA PHE A 186 13.79 -1.41 -0.93
C PHE A 186 15.22 -1.75 -0.52
N LYS A 187 16.08 -0.74 -0.30
CA LYS A 187 17.48 -0.95 0.08
C LYS A 187 17.65 -1.39 1.54
N GLY A 188 16.68 -1.04 2.40
CA GLY A 188 16.70 -1.40 3.82
C GLY A 188 17.79 -0.67 4.62
N VAL A 189 17.95 -1.06 5.89
CA VAL A 189 18.92 -0.48 6.83
C VAL A 189 20.37 -0.51 6.30
N GLY A 190 20.71 -1.51 5.51
CA GLY A 190 22.06 -1.66 4.93
C GLY A 190 22.46 -0.57 3.92
N TRP A 191 21.55 0.31 3.53
CA TRP A 191 21.86 1.48 2.71
C TRP A 191 22.29 2.69 3.54
N VAL A 192 21.69 2.83 4.72
CA VAL A 192 22.03 3.92 5.67
C VAL A 192 23.41 3.69 6.28
N ILE A 193 23.73 2.42 6.54
CA ILE A 193 25.03 2.03 7.13
C ILE A 193 25.71 1.04 6.15
N PRO A 194 26.57 1.53 5.24
CA PRO A 194 27.07 0.73 4.12
C PRO A 194 28.15 -0.28 4.46
N SER A 195 28.61 -0.39 5.73
CA SER A 195 29.67 -1.32 6.10
C SER A 195 29.27 -2.80 5.92
N ALA A 196 30.15 -3.60 5.34
CA ALA A 196 29.91 -5.03 5.12
C ALA A 196 29.69 -5.80 6.44
N GLY A 197 30.41 -5.44 7.47
CA GLY A 197 30.27 -6.02 8.82
C GLY A 197 28.90 -5.76 9.44
N TRP A 198 28.37 -4.54 9.28
CA TRP A 198 27.05 -4.17 9.78
C TRP A 198 25.93 -4.91 9.05
N LYS A 199 26.02 -5.03 7.72
CA LYS A 199 25.04 -5.82 6.94
C LYS A 199 24.98 -7.27 7.40
N ALA A 200 26.15 -7.90 7.61
CA ALA A 200 26.22 -9.26 8.11
C ALA A 200 25.66 -9.38 9.54
N TRP A 201 25.94 -8.39 10.40
CA TRP A 201 25.43 -8.37 11.77
C TRP A 201 23.89 -8.25 11.80
N VAL A 202 23.31 -7.34 11.03
CA VAL A 202 21.84 -7.15 10.91
C VAL A 202 21.16 -8.43 10.41
N GLN A 203 21.75 -9.10 9.43
CA GLN A 203 21.18 -10.36 8.89
C GLN A 203 21.20 -11.48 9.92
N ARG A 204 22.23 -11.53 10.77
CA ARG A 204 22.39 -12.56 11.81
C ARG A 204 21.52 -12.34 13.04
N ARG A 205 21.12 -11.10 13.33
CA ARG A 205 20.41 -10.70 14.56
C ARG A 205 19.10 -9.93 14.28
N PRO A 206 18.12 -10.58 13.60
CA PRO A 206 16.88 -9.90 13.19
C PRO A 206 16.00 -9.44 14.36
N ILE A 207 16.09 -10.10 15.52
CA ILE A 207 15.33 -9.73 16.74
C ILE A 207 15.86 -8.42 17.30
N LEU A 208 17.19 -8.25 17.37
CA LEU A 208 17.80 -7.02 17.84
C LEU A 208 17.50 -5.84 16.91
N LEU A 209 17.51 -6.08 15.58
CA LEU A 209 17.11 -5.06 14.62
C LEU A 209 15.65 -4.63 14.85
N ALA A 210 14.73 -5.59 14.99
CA ALA A 210 13.32 -5.29 15.25
C ALA A 210 13.15 -4.51 16.56
N GLY A 211 13.88 -4.85 17.62
CA GLY A 211 13.89 -4.11 18.89
C GLY A 211 14.40 -2.68 18.72
N LEU A 212 15.51 -2.48 17.99
CA LEU A 212 16.04 -1.14 17.73
C LEU A 212 15.07 -0.28 16.91
N MET A 213 14.45 -0.87 15.86
CA MET A 213 13.44 -0.16 15.07
C MET A 213 12.20 0.16 15.90
N GLY A 214 11.80 -0.72 16.82
CA GLY A 214 10.72 -0.47 17.77
C GLY A 214 11.03 0.69 18.73
N LEU A 215 12.25 0.79 19.25
CA LEU A 215 12.70 1.92 20.06
C LEU A 215 12.70 3.25 19.28
N LEU A 216 13.19 3.23 18.05
CA LEU A 216 13.13 4.40 17.17
C LEU A 216 11.70 4.82 16.86
N LEU A 217 10.82 3.85 16.62
CA LEU A 217 9.39 4.09 16.43
C LEU A 217 8.74 4.71 17.68
N ALA A 218 9.07 4.20 18.87
CA ALA A 218 8.59 4.75 20.13
C ALA A 218 9.07 6.19 20.34
N ALA A 219 10.34 6.48 20.05
CA ALA A 219 10.90 7.84 20.13
C ALA A 219 10.18 8.80 19.17
N VAL A 220 9.97 8.39 17.91
CA VAL A 220 9.19 9.19 16.93
C VAL A 220 7.77 9.38 17.42
N GLY A 221 7.13 8.33 17.95
CA GLY A 221 5.77 8.39 18.45
C GLY A 221 5.62 9.34 19.64
N THR A 222 6.58 9.35 20.58
CA THR A 222 6.54 10.29 21.71
C THR A 222 6.76 11.73 21.28
N ILE A 223 7.68 11.99 20.34
CA ILE A 223 7.94 13.34 19.80
C ILE A 223 6.72 13.86 19.03
N SER A 224 6.03 12.99 18.31
CA SER A 224 4.84 13.33 17.51
C SER A 224 3.53 13.35 18.31
N GLY A 225 3.57 13.22 19.62
CA GLY A 225 2.37 13.17 20.46
C GLY A 225 1.46 11.96 20.22
N GLY A 226 1.98 10.91 19.56
CA GLY A 226 1.23 9.70 19.23
C GLY A 226 0.67 9.64 17.80
N ASP A 227 0.57 10.76 17.10
CA ASP A 227 -0.06 10.86 15.76
C ASP A 227 0.67 10.09 14.67
N SER A 228 1.93 9.74 14.87
CA SER A 228 2.68 8.91 13.92
C SER A 228 2.36 7.42 14.01
N TYR A 229 1.68 6.94 15.07
CA TYR A 229 1.31 5.55 15.23
C TYR A 229 0.16 5.11 14.31
N GLY A 230 0.03 3.79 14.14
CA GLY A 230 -1.07 3.15 13.41
C GLY A 230 -1.16 3.54 11.93
N THR A 231 -2.34 3.44 11.35
CA THR A 231 -2.59 3.76 9.93
C THR A 231 -2.57 5.26 9.63
N GLY A 232 -3.01 6.09 10.58
CA GLY A 232 -3.21 7.52 10.43
C GLY A 232 -4.53 7.91 9.77
N ALA A 233 -5.51 6.99 9.70
CA ALA A 233 -6.80 7.27 9.07
C ALA A 233 -7.60 8.38 9.77
N VAL A 234 -7.50 8.46 11.11
CA VAL A 234 -8.16 9.51 11.89
C VAL A 234 -7.58 10.89 11.53
N GLN A 235 -6.26 11.00 11.51
CA GLN A 235 -5.57 12.23 11.16
C GLN A 235 -5.90 12.69 9.73
N VAL A 236 -6.01 11.75 8.78
CA VAL A 236 -6.45 12.06 7.40
C VAL A 236 -7.87 12.60 7.40
N LEU A 237 -8.79 11.96 8.14
CA LEU A 237 -10.18 12.40 8.22
C LEU A 237 -10.29 13.83 8.80
N GLU A 238 -9.59 14.09 9.90
CA GLU A 238 -9.54 15.42 10.51
C GLU A 238 -8.92 16.47 9.57
N ALA A 239 -7.85 16.11 8.85
CA ALA A 239 -7.21 17.01 7.88
C ALA A 239 -8.14 17.33 6.70
N LEU A 240 -8.89 16.35 6.20
CA LEU A 240 -9.90 16.56 5.14
C LEU A 240 -11.05 17.46 5.58
N HIS A 241 -11.38 17.44 6.88
CA HIS A 241 -12.40 18.33 7.45
C HIS A 241 -11.84 19.69 7.93
N ASN A 242 -10.54 19.97 7.69
CA ASN A 242 -9.84 21.16 8.22
C ASN A 242 -9.90 21.27 9.76
N GLN A 243 -9.97 20.14 10.45
CA GLN A 243 -10.02 20.04 11.91
C GLN A 243 -8.70 19.56 12.53
N TYR A 244 -7.74 19.20 11.70
CA TYR A 244 -6.44 18.73 12.16
C TYR A 244 -5.51 19.89 12.50
N HIS A 245 -5.03 19.94 13.74
CA HIS A 245 -4.19 21.01 14.29
C HIS A 245 -2.83 20.48 14.73
N ALA A 246 -2.09 19.84 13.81
CA ALA A 246 -0.75 19.39 14.12
C ALA A 246 0.31 20.45 13.81
N PRO A 247 1.45 20.43 14.51
CA PRO A 247 2.59 21.27 14.17
C PRO A 247 3.15 20.90 12.79
N LEU A 248 3.74 21.89 12.11
CA LEU A 248 4.44 21.67 10.84
C LEU A 248 5.48 20.54 10.95
N GLY A 249 5.57 19.72 9.91
CA GLY A 249 6.52 18.62 9.83
C GLY A 249 6.01 17.28 10.35
N MET A 250 4.71 17.18 10.66
CA MET A 250 4.08 15.91 11.05
C MET A 250 4.20 14.84 9.96
N SER A 251 4.22 15.26 8.69
CA SER A 251 4.50 14.41 7.55
C SER A 251 5.83 13.65 7.67
N LEU A 252 6.89 14.30 8.18
CA LEU A 252 8.20 13.68 8.36
C LEU A 252 8.19 12.62 9.47
N TRP A 253 7.51 12.89 10.60
CA TRP A 253 7.39 11.91 11.68
C TRP A 253 6.64 10.66 11.23
N LYS A 254 5.55 10.82 10.47
CA LYS A 254 4.80 9.70 9.90
C LYS A 254 5.63 8.91 8.88
N TRP A 255 6.40 9.60 8.05
CA TRP A 255 7.32 9.02 7.09
C TRP A 255 8.39 8.15 7.77
N LEU A 256 9.04 8.65 8.83
CA LEU A 256 10.03 7.91 9.63
C LEU A 256 9.41 6.71 10.34
N ALA A 257 8.26 6.90 11.00
CA ALA A 257 7.55 5.83 11.71
C ALA A 257 7.20 4.65 10.77
N THR A 258 6.77 4.95 9.54
CA THR A 258 6.46 3.92 8.54
C THR A 258 7.71 3.18 8.07
N ILE A 259 8.83 3.87 7.87
CA ILE A 259 10.11 3.24 7.50
C ILE A 259 10.59 2.32 8.61
N PHE A 260 10.58 2.76 9.86
CA PHE A 260 11.02 1.94 10.99
C PHE A 260 10.13 0.72 11.18
N SER A 261 8.81 0.87 11.05
CA SER A 261 7.86 -0.24 11.10
C SER A 261 8.13 -1.28 9.99
N TYR A 262 8.42 -0.82 8.77
CA TYR A 262 8.73 -1.70 7.66
C TYR A 262 10.07 -2.42 7.85
N TRP A 263 11.12 -1.71 8.31
CA TRP A 263 12.44 -2.29 8.55
C TRP A 263 12.46 -3.26 9.74
N ALA A 264 11.56 -3.10 10.70
CA ALA A 264 11.35 -4.09 11.78
C ALA A 264 10.87 -5.44 11.25
N GLY A 265 10.38 -5.51 10.00
CA GLY A 265 9.88 -6.73 9.37
C GLY A 265 8.49 -7.14 9.87
N ILE A 266 7.72 -6.20 10.38
CA ILE A 266 6.33 -6.42 10.81
C ILE A 266 5.45 -6.68 9.58
N PRO A 267 4.52 -7.66 9.61
CA PRO A 267 3.53 -7.83 8.56
C PRO A 267 2.58 -6.65 8.54
N GLY A 268 2.44 -6.01 7.38
CA GLY A 268 1.54 -4.89 7.20
C GLY A 268 1.75 -4.19 5.87
N GLY A 269 0.70 -3.53 5.38
CA GLY A 269 0.73 -2.74 4.16
C GLY A 269 1.40 -1.38 4.37
N ILE A 270 1.90 -0.81 3.29
CA ILE A 270 2.38 0.59 3.28
C ILE A 270 1.36 1.53 2.63
N PHE A 271 0.25 1.01 2.09
CA PHE A 271 -0.68 1.75 1.26
C PHE A 271 -1.35 2.90 2.05
N THR A 272 -2.10 2.60 3.12
CA THR A 272 -2.71 3.65 3.97
C THR A 272 -1.67 4.54 4.64
N PRO A 273 -0.54 4.07 5.19
CA PRO A 273 0.51 4.97 5.63
C PRO A 273 1.01 5.94 4.55
N CYS A 274 1.14 5.50 3.29
CA CYS A 274 1.49 6.40 2.19
C CYS A 274 0.41 7.48 1.96
N LEU A 275 -0.88 7.10 2.00
CA LEU A 275 -1.97 8.08 1.91
C LEU A 275 -1.87 9.11 3.04
N THR A 276 -1.60 8.65 4.26
CA THR A 276 -1.47 9.54 5.42
C THR A 276 -0.26 10.47 5.31
N ILE A 277 0.91 9.96 4.92
CA ILE A 277 2.10 10.80 4.71
C ILE A 277 1.81 11.86 3.67
N GLY A 278 1.18 11.49 2.56
CA GLY A 278 0.77 12.43 1.52
C GLY A 278 -0.23 13.47 2.01
N ALA A 279 -1.24 13.05 2.78
CA ALA A 279 -2.21 13.93 3.41
C ALA A 279 -1.52 14.96 4.31
N MET A 280 -0.56 14.53 5.14
CA MET A 280 0.20 15.42 6.04
C MET A 280 1.11 16.38 5.25
N ILE A 281 1.76 15.94 4.15
CA ILE A 281 2.51 16.85 3.27
C ILE A 281 1.57 17.91 2.67
N GLY A 282 0.39 17.50 2.19
CA GLY A 282 -0.62 18.44 1.69
C GLY A 282 -1.08 19.42 2.76
N HIS A 283 -1.30 18.96 3.98
CA HIS A 283 -1.65 19.78 5.14
C HIS A 283 -0.54 20.78 5.51
N ASP A 284 0.72 20.30 5.62
CA ASP A 284 1.88 21.17 5.89
C ASP A 284 2.00 22.29 4.85
N LEU A 285 1.84 21.97 3.55
CA LEU A 285 1.87 22.95 2.48
C LEU A 285 0.68 23.92 2.54
N ALA A 286 -0.51 23.44 2.91
CA ALA A 286 -1.70 24.28 3.07
C ALA A 286 -1.55 25.27 4.23
N GLN A 287 -0.96 24.86 5.34
CA GLN A 287 -0.64 25.74 6.47
C GLN A 287 0.37 26.83 6.06
N LEU A 288 1.47 26.44 5.39
CA LEU A 288 2.48 27.38 4.91
C LEU A 288 1.92 28.40 3.93
N ALA A 289 0.92 28.01 3.15
CA ALA A 289 0.26 28.86 2.16
C ALA A 289 -0.90 29.70 2.73
N GLY A 290 -1.36 29.43 3.95
CA GLY A 290 -2.48 30.11 4.56
C GLY A 290 -3.82 29.90 3.85
N LEU A 291 -4.04 28.72 3.26
CA LEU A 291 -5.18 28.45 2.37
C LEU A 291 -6.53 28.26 3.09
N GLY A 292 -6.56 28.22 4.42
CA GLY A 292 -7.82 28.09 5.16
C GLY A 292 -8.63 26.85 4.72
N LEU A 293 -9.91 27.05 4.36
CA LEU A 293 -10.82 25.97 3.94
C LEU A 293 -10.34 25.24 2.68
N GLY A 294 -9.62 25.92 1.77
CA GLY A 294 -9.04 25.29 0.58
C GLY A 294 -7.89 24.31 0.87
N GLY A 295 -7.43 24.25 2.12
CA GLY A 295 -6.34 23.36 2.55
C GLY A 295 -6.64 21.89 2.32
N ASN A 296 -7.87 21.44 2.45
CA ASN A 296 -8.29 20.07 2.25
C ASN A 296 -8.06 19.56 0.81
N VAL A 297 -8.03 20.44 -0.17
CA VAL A 297 -7.68 20.09 -1.55
C VAL A 297 -6.23 19.65 -1.66
N LEU A 298 -5.31 20.33 -0.95
CA LEU A 298 -3.91 19.96 -0.94
C LEU A 298 -3.69 18.65 -0.18
N VAL A 299 -4.47 18.39 0.88
CA VAL A 299 -4.50 17.10 1.58
C VAL A 299 -4.87 15.97 0.61
N LEU A 300 -5.96 16.15 -0.14
CA LEU A 300 -6.44 15.20 -1.15
C LEU A 300 -5.40 14.93 -2.25
N LEU A 301 -4.82 16.00 -2.80
CA LEU A 301 -3.77 15.91 -3.81
C LEU A 301 -2.50 15.24 -3.27
N GLY A 302 -2.13 15.53 -2.03
CA GLY A 302 -1.00 14.92 -1.34
C GLY A 302 -1.16 13.42 -1.18
N MET A 303 -2.35 12.94 -0.79
CA MET A 303 -2.67 11.51 -0.68
C MET A 303 -2.33 10.78 -1.99
N VAL A 304 -2.83 11.29 -3.11
CA VAL A 304 -2.59 10.71 -4.44
C VAL A 304 -1.13 10.82 -4.84
N ALA A 305 -0.55 12.01 -4.72
CA ALA A 305 0.79 12.29 -5.21
C ALA A 305 1.86 11.45 -4.47
N PHE A 306 1.74 11.32 -3.13
CA PHE A 306 2.70 10.51 -2.38
C PHE A 306 2.54 9.01 -2.64
N LEU A 307 1.31 8.50 -2.68
CA LEU A 307 1.07 7.09 -3.02
C LEU A 307 1.59 6.78 -4.42
N SER A 308 1.30 7.65 -5.41
CA SER A 308 1.83 7.54 -6.78
C SER A 308 3.36 7.60 -6.82
N GLY A 309 3.98 8.49 -6.04
CA GLY A 309 5.43 8.58 -5.93
C GLY A 309 6.07 7.34 -5.31
N ALA A 310 5.43 6.75 -4.31
CA ALA A 310 5.94 5.56 -3.63
C ALA A 310 5.75 4.26 -4.45
N THR A 311 4.59 4.09 -5.10
CA THR A 311 4.22 2.85 -5.80
C THR A 311 4.44 2.91 -7.31
N GLN A 312 4.47 4.11 -7.90
CA GLN A 312 4.48 4.39 -9.34
C GLN A 312 3.22 3.84 -10.06
N SER A 313 2.08 3.94 -9.40
CA SER A 313 0.77 3.52 -9.90
C SER A 313 -0.24 4.70 -9.79
N PRO A 314 -0.13 5.72 -10.65
CA PRO A 314 -0.92 6.95 -10.55
C PRO A 314 -2.41 6.76 -10.82
N LEU A 315 -2.79 5.83 -11.71
CA LEU A 315 -4.20 5.55 -11.98
C LEU A 315 -4.87 4.92 -10.75
N THR A 316 -4.23 3.90 -10.18
CA THR A 316 -4.71 3.23 -8.97
C THR A 316 -4.83 4.21 -7.81
N ALA A 317 -3.79 5.03 -7.57
CA ALA A 317 -3.80 6.01 -6.49
C ALA A 317 -4.95 7.01 -6.64
N SER A 318 -5.15 7.54 -7.85
CA SER A 318 -6.21 8.55 -8.11
C SER A 318 -7.61 7.96 -7.95
N VAL A 319 -7.85 6.77 -8.49
CA VAL A 319 -9.18 6.15 -8.40
C VAL A 319 -9.48 5.66 -6.99
N VAL A 320 -8.50 5.10 -6.27
CA VAL A 320 -8.65 4.73 -4.86
C VAL A 320 -9.06 5.95 -4.02
N VAL A 321 -8.30 7.05 -4.12
CA VAL A 321 -8.59 8.24 -3.31
C VAL A 321 -9.93 8.87 -3.72
N MET A 322 -10.25 8.92 -5.02
CA MET A 322 -11.53 9.38 -5.52
C MET A 322 -12.71 8.60 -4.91
N GLU A 323 -12.67 7.25 -4.94
CA GLU A 323 -13.74 6.44 -4.37
C GLU A 323 -13.78 6.51 -2.84
N MET A 324 -12.60 6.52 -2.17
CA MET A 324 -12.52 6.64 -0.70
C MET A 324 -13.09 7.93 -0.17
N THR A 325 -13.06 9.00 -0.96
CA THR A 325 -13.44 10.36 -0.55
C THR A 325 -14.70 10.87 -1.23
N GLY A 326 -15.19 10.20 -2.25
CA GLY A 326 -16.32 10.67 -3.07
C GLY A 326 -16.00 11.91 -3.92
N SER A 327 -14.71 12.26 -4.11
CA SER A 327 -14.27 13.50 -4.76
C SER A 327 -14.08 13.35 -6.26
N GLN A 328 -15.11 12.96 -6.99
CA GLN A 328 -15.09 12.71 -8.44
C GLN A 328 -14.65 13.92 -9.25
N GLN A 329 -15.07 15.12 -8.85
CA GLN A 329 -14.72 16.39 -9.48
C GLN A 329 -13.22 16.70 -9.46
N MET A 330 -12.47 16.12 -8.54
CA MET A 330 -11.03 16.31 -8.40
C MET A 330 -10.19 15.28 -9.17
N LEU A 331 -10.82 14.30 -9.84
CA LEU A 331 -10.12 13.17 -10.47
C LEU A 331 -9.05 13.62 -11.47
N VAL A 332 -9.33 14.62 -12.31
CA VAL A 332 -8.37 15.13 -13.30
C VAL A 332 -7.13 15.71 -12.61
N TRP A 333 -7.31 16.52 -11.57
CA TRP A 333 -6.23 17.12 -10.81
C TRP A 333 -5.41 16.07 -10.06
N MET A 334 -6.06 15.05 -9.49
CA MET A 334 -5.42 13.91 -8.86
C MET A 334 -4.56 13.13 -9.86
N LEU A 335 -5.08 12.84 -11.06
CA LEU A 335 -4.34 12.15 -12.12
C LEU A 335 -3.10 12.95 -12.55
N MET A 336 -3.26 14.26 -12.78
CA MET A 336 -2.14 15.13 -13.14
C MET A 336 -1.06 15.12 -12.04
N GLY A 337 -1.46 15.33 -10.79
CA GLY A 337 -0.55 15.29 -9.64
C GLY A 337 0.15 13.94 -9.48
N GLY A 338 -0.59 12.85 -9.61
CA GLY A 338 -0.05 11.49 -9.53
C GLY A 338 0.95 11.15 -10.64
N LEU A 339 0.67 11.58 -11.89
CA LEU A 339 1.57 11.39 -13.03
C LEU A 339 2.88 12.18 -12.84
N VAL A 340 2.80 13.45 -12.44
CA VAL A 340 3.98 14.28 -12.17
C VAL A 340 4.80 13.68 -11.02
N ALA A 341 4.15 13.32 -9.91
CA ALA A 341 4.83 12.69 -8.77
C ALA A 341 5.53 11.37 -9.15
N THR A 342 4.89 10.55 -10.00
CA THR A 342 5.49 9.33 -10.54
C THR A 342 6.72 9.63 -11.41
N ALA A 343 6.65 10.63 -12.29
CA ALA A 343 7.77 11.02 -13.15
C ALA A 343 8.97 11.49 -12.30
N VAL A 344 8.72 12.30 -11.28
CA VAL A 344 9.76 12.77 -10.34
C VAL A 344 10.33 11.60 -9.53
N SER A 345 9.49 10.73 -9.00
CA SER A 345 9.90 9.58 -8.20
C SER A 345 10.83 8.63 -8.95
N ARG A 346 10.64 8.45 -10.26
CA ARG A 346 11.50 7.59 -11.11
C ARG A 346 12.96 8.01 -11.14
N GLN A 347 13.27 9.29 -10.89
CA GLN A 347 14.65 9.77 -10.77
C GLN A 347 15.36 9.20 -9.54
N PHE A 348 14.61 8.91 -8.45
CA PHE A 348 15.14 8.38 -7.19
C PHE A 348 15.00 6.86 -7.10
N SER A 349 13.93 6.30 -7.64
CA SER A 349 13.62 4.86 -7.65
C SER A 349 13.18 4.44 -9.06
N PRO A 350 14.08 3.88 -9.89
CA PRO A 350 13.77 3.54 -11.29
C PRO A 350 12.70 2.46 -11.46
N LYS A 351 12.50 1.63 -10.43
CA LYS A 351 11.53 0.52 -10.46
C LYS A 351 10.41 0.77 -9.46
N PRO A 352 9.14 0.44 -9.81
CA PRO A 352 8.02 0.45 -8.88
C PRO A 352 8.31 -0.42 -7.65
N PHE A 353 7.96 0.10 -6.47
CA PHE A 353 8.30 -0.56 -5.21
C PHE A 353 7.79 -2.00 -5.12
N TYR A 354 6.52 -2.25 -5.42
CA TYR A 354 5.94 -3.59 -5.30
C TYR A 354 6.55 -4.58 -6.27
N HIS A 355 6.85 -4.16 -7.50
CA HIS A 355 7.50 -5.01 -8.52
C HIS A 355 8.96 -5.31 -8.18
N ALA A 356 9.70 -4.31 -7.67
CA ALA A 356 11.07 -4.52 -7.19
C ALA A 356 11.09 -5.51 -6.00
N ALA A 357 10.17 -5.36 -5.06
CA ALA A 357 10.03 -6.26 -3.91
C ALA A 357 9.58 -7.67 -4.34
N ALA A 358 8.67 -7.78 -5.32
CA ALA A 358 8.25 -9.06 -5.89
C ALA A 358 9.39 -9.79 -6.62
N ALA A 359 10.22 -9.06 -7.36
CA ALA A 359 11.40 -9.64 -8.01
C ALA A 359 12.40 -10.21 -6.99
N ARG A 360 12.64 -9.47 -5.88
CA ARG A 360 13.48 -9.93 -4.78
C ARG A 360 12.91 -11.18 -4.10
N PHE A 361 11.59 -11.21 -3.90
CA PHE A 361 10.91 -12.37 -3.34
C PHE A 361 11.04 -13.60 -4.25
N ARG A 362 10.88 -13.44 -5.58
CA ARG A 362 11.10 -14.53 -6.56
C ARG A 362 12.51 -15.09 -6.50
N GLN A 363 13.54 -14.24 -6.35
CA GLN A 363 14.92 -14.67 -6.21
C GLN A 363 15.13 -15.49 -4.94
N GLN A 364 14.64 -15.04 -3.79
CA GLN A 364 14.71 -15.77 -2.52
C GLN A 364 14.08 -17.18 -2.63
N VAL A 365 12.91 -17.25 -3.23
CA VAL A 365 12.20 -18.51 -3.47
C VAL A 365 12.99 -19.43 -4.39
N ALA A 366 13.61 -18.90 -5.45
CA ALA A 366 14.44 -19.70 -6.36
C ALA A 366 15.69 -20.26 -5.65
N GLU A 367 16.30 -19.50 -4.77
CA GLU A 367 17.44 -19.93 -3.96
C GLU A 367 17.05 -21.03 -2.94
N GLU A 368 15.90 -20.89 -2.27
CA GLU A 368 15.36 -21.91 -1.37
C GLU A 368 15.08 -23.24 -2.10
N CYS A 369 14.52 -23.16 -3.32
CA CYS A 369 14.28 -24.34 -4.15
C CYS A 369 15.59 -25.05 -4.57
N LYS A 370 16.66 -24.28 -4.90
CA LYS A 370 17.97 -24.83 -5.23
C LYS A 370 18.66 -25.46 -4.03
N ALA A 371 18.43 -24.91 -2.83
CA ALA A 371 19.00 -25.42 -1.58
C ALA A 371 18.26 -26.67 -1.01
N GLY A 372 17.24 -27.19 -1.71
CA GLY A 372 16.49 -28.38 -1.31
C GLY A 372 15.59 -28.20 -0.07
N LYS A 373 15.22 -26.95 0.22
CA LYS A 373 14.34 -26.59 1.35
C LYS A 373 12.88 -26.42 0.96
#